data_eaa63889a4c44e1af07b7958199720d5
#
_entry.id   eaa63889a4c44e1af07b7958199720d5
#
_cell.length_a   1.000
_cell.length_b   1.000
_cell.length_c   1.000
_cell.angle_alpha   90.00
_cell.angle_beta   90.00
_cell.angle_gamma   90.00
#
_symmetry.space_group_name_H-M   'P 1'
#
loop_
_entity.id
_entity.type
_entity.pdbx_description
1 polymer ?
#
loop_
_entity_poly.entity_id
_entity_poly.type
_entity_poly.pdbx_seq_one_letter_code
_entity_poly.pdbx_strand_id
1 'polypeptide(L)'
;MDEVLPPGTTVALGVQHLLAAYASLVVTPLVLASALDLDAATLTLLIGCALVTSGICTMLQCIGAGPYVGIRLPVIQGTTIVAVPALILIGSVYGLNAMFGATILTKVAAFLGTGL
;
A
#
# COMPACT_ATOMS: atom_id res chain seq x y z
N MET A 1 -12.28 -24.09 11.77
CA MET A 1 -11.98 -23.86 10.34
C MET A 1 -10.54 -24.25 10.11
N ASP A 2 -10.31 -25.56 10.01
CA ASP A 2 -8.97 -26.13 9.87
C ASP A 2 -8.85 -26.87 8.52
N GLU A 3 -9.34 -26.22 7.44
CA GLU A 3 -9.08 -26.72 6.10
C GLU A 3 -7.65 -26.37 5.70
N VAL A 4 -6.78 -27.37 5.80
CA VAL A 4 -5.42 -27.28 5.26
C VAL A 4 -5.51 -27.54 3.77
N LEU A 5 -5.42 -26.48 2.96
CA LEU A 5 -5.35 -26.60 1.50
C LEU A 5 -4.11 -27.38 1.07
N PRO A 6 -4.19 -28.15 -0.02
CA PRO A 6 -3.02 -28.82 -0.61
C PRO A 6 -1.91 -27.81 -0.89
N PRO A 7 -0.62 -28.15 -0.64
CA PRO A 7 0.49 -27.21 -0.77
C PRO A 7 0.60 -26.57 -2.16
N GLY A 8 0.29 -27.32 -3.22
CA GLY A 8 0.27 -26.79 -4.58
C GLY A 8 -0.78 -25.70 -4.81
N THR A 9 -1.97 -25.86 -4.25
CA THR A 9 -3.05 -24.85 -4.34
C THR A 9 -2.71 -23.61 -3.53
N THR A 10 -2.12 -23.79 -2.36
CA THR A 10 -1.68 -22.67 -1.51
C THR A 10 -0.62 -21.81 -2.20
N VAL A 11 0.37 -22.45 -2.85
CA VAL A 11 1.39 -21.74 -3.62
C VAL A 11 0.79 -21.02 -4.82
N ALA A 12 -0.10 -21.67 -5.58
CA ALA A 12 -0.74 -21.06 -6.74
C ALA A 12 -1.57 -19.82 -6.36
N LEU A 13 -2.37 -19.91 -5.30
CA LEU A 13 -3.16 -18.80 -4.78
C LEU A 13 -2.26 -17.67 -4.24
N GLY A 14 -1.16 -18.02 -3.56
CA GLY A 14 -0.16 -17.05 -3.08
C GLY A 14 0.49 -16.26 -4.21
N VAL A 15 0.91 -16.95 -5.28
CA VAL A 15 1.48 -16.30 -6.48
C VAL A 15 0.45 -15.41 -7.17
N GLN A 16 -0.78 -15.87 -7.35
CA GLN A 16 -1.86 -15.07 -7.93
C GLN A 16 -2.12 -13.80 -7.10
N HIS A 17 -2.16 -13.91 -5.79
CA HIS A 17 -2.38 -12.77 -4.89
C HIS A 17 -1.21 -11.77 -4.95
N LEU A 18 0.02 -12.28 -5.01
CA LEU A 18 1.22 -11.46 -5.13
C LEU A 18 1.27 -10.71 -6.47
N LEU A 19 0.90 -11.34 -7.59
CA LEU A 19 0.83 -10.68 -8.89
C LEU A 19 -0.24 -9.59 -8.94
N ALA A 20 -1.41 -9.84 -8.36
CA ALA A 20 -2.47 -8.84 -8.28
C ALA A 20 -2.06 -7.63 -7.42
N ALA A 21 -1.43 -7.87 -6.29
CA ALA A 21 -0.92 -6.82 -5.41
C ALA A 21 0.21 -6.02 -6.06
N TYR A 22 1.12 -6.69 -6.76
CA TYR A 22 2.22 -6.03 -7.50
C TYR A 22 1.68 -5.04 -8.54
N ALA A 23 0.68 -5.44 -9.31
CA ALA A 23 0.05 -4.55 -10.29
C ALA A 23 -0.49 -3.27 -9.64
N SER A 24 -1.21 -3.38 -8.53
CA SER A 24 -1.75 -2.21 -7.82
C SER A 24 -0.67 -1.31 -7.22
N LEU A 25 0.41 -1.89 -6.71
CA LEU A 25 1.54 -1.15 -6.12
C LEU A 25 2.33 -0.36 -7.16
N VAL A 26 2.41 -0.84 -8.39
CA VAL A 26 3.13 -0.17 -9.49
C VAL A 26 2.25 0.84 -10.21
N VAL A 27 0.98 0.50 -10.47
CA VAL A 27 0.05 1.37 -11.22
C VAL A 27 -0.20 2.69 -10.48
N THR A 28 -0.34 2.67 -9.17
CA THR A 28 -0.62 3.90 -8.39
C THR A 28 0.48 4.95 -8.51
N PRO A 29 1.78 4.64 -8.28
CA PRO A 29 2.86 5.60 -8.54
C PRO A 29 2.98 6.04 -10.00
N LEU A 30 2.71 5.14 -10.97
CA LEU A 30 2.73 5.46 -12.40
C LEU A 30 1.68 6.50 -12.76
N VAL A 31 0.44 6.31 -12.31
CA VAL A 31 -0.65 7.28 -12.56
C VAL A 31 -0.33 8.61 -11.91
N LEU A 32 0.21 8.59 -10.68
CA LEU A 32 0.59 9.80 -9.98
C LEU A 32 1.74 10.54 -10.69
N ALA A 33 2.76 9.81 -11.14
CA ALA A 33 3.88 10.39 -11.87
C ALA A 33 3.47 11.00 -13.21
N SER A 34 2.58 10.34 -13.95
CA SER A 34 2.07 10.87 -15.22
C SER A 34 1.19 12.10 -15.03
N ALA A 35 0.44 12.20 -13.93
CA ALA A 35 -0.43 13.32 -13.64
C ALA A 35 0.31 14.56 -13.11
N LEU A 36 1.47 14.35 -12.45
CA LEU A 36 2.28 15.40 -11.85
C LEU A 36 3.57 15.71 -12.64
N ASP A 37 3.75 15.11 -13.82
CA ASP A 37 4.95 15.23 -14.66
C ASP A 37 6.25 14.98 -13.89
N LEU A 38 6.28 13.91 -13.08
CA LEU A 38 7.44 13.56 -12.29
C LEU A 38 8.53 12.93 -13.17
N ASP A 39 9.78 13.23 -12.84
CA ASP A 39 10.95 12.63 -13.48
C ASP A 39 11.08 11.13 -13.19
N ALA A 40 11.80 10.42 -14.06
CA ALA A 40 11.97 8.96 -13.96
C ALA A 40 12.67 8.54 -12.65
N ALA A 41 13.57 9.37 -12.12
CA ALA A 41 14.25 9.08 -10.86
C ALA A 41 13.27 9.11 -9.67
N THR A 42 12.42 10.12 -9.61
CA THR A 42 11.37 10.23 -8.58
C THR A 42 10.35 9.11 -8.69
N LEU A 43 9.94 8.74 -9.92
CA LEU A 43 9.03 7.61 -10.13
C LEU A 43 9.64 6.30 -9.63
N THR A 44 10.90 6.02 -9.95
CA THR A 44 11.61 4.82 -9.50
C THR A 44 11.69 4.77 -7.97
N LEU A 45 11.99 5.90 -7.35
CA LEU A 45 12.01 6.02 -5.89
C LEU A 45 10.65 5.73 -5.27
N LEU A 46 9.57 6.30 -5.83
CA LEU A 46 8.20 6.08 -5.34
C LEU A 46 7.78 4.62 -5.43
N ILE A 47 8.07 3.96 -6.55
CA ILE A 47 7.78 2.52 -6.71
C ILE A 47 8.58 1.70 -5.71
N GLY A 48 9.88 1.97 -5.56
CA GLY A 48 10.74 1.29 -4.60
C GLY A 48 10.26 1.45 -3.17
N CYS A 49 9.94 2.66 -2.75
CA CYS A 49 9.38 2.94 -1.42
C CYS A 49 8.03 2.23 -1.21
N ALA A 50 7.15 2.23 -2.20
CA ALA A 50 5.85 1.56 -2.11
C ALA A 50 6.01 0.05 -1.92
N LEU A 51 6.91 -0.58 -2.67
CA LEU A 51 7.18 -2.02 -2.57
C LEU A 51 7.78 -2.39 -1.21
N VAL A 52 8.79 -1.66 -0.76
CA VAL A 52 9.45 -1.92 0.54
C VAL A 52 8.47 -1.71 1.69
N THR A 53 7.74 -0.61 1.69
CA THR A 53 6.76 -0.30 2.75
C THR A 53 5.63 -1.32 2.78
N SER A 54 5.10 -1.69 1.62
CA SER A 54 4.08 -2.74 1.50
C SER A 54 4.58 -4.08 2.02
N GLY A 55 5.81 -4.45 1.69
CA GLY A 55 6.44 -5.68 2.18
C GLY A 55 6.55 -5.71 3.71
N ILE A 56 7.07 -4.64 4.30
CA ILE A 56 7.21 -4.51 5.76
C ILE A 56 5.84 -4.55 6.44
N CYS A 57 4.87 -3.78 5.95
CA CYS A 57 3.51 -3.76 6.50
C CYS A 57 2.82 -5.11 6.41
N THR A 58 3.00 -5.82 5.28
CA THR A 58 2.46 -7.18 5.09
C THR A 58 3.08 -8.16 6.08
N MET A 59 4.39 -8.11 6.29
CA MET A 59 5.06 -8.95 7.28
C MET A 59 4.54 -8.68 8.70
N LEU A 60 4.44 -7.42 9.09
CA LEU A 60 3.88 -7.03 10.39
C LEU A 60 2.44 -7.51 10.56
N GLN A 61 1.64 -7.42 9.51
CA GLN A 61 0.26 -7.88 9.48
C GLN A 61 0.16 -9.41 9.68
N CYS A 62 1.02 -10.18 9.02
CA CYS A 62 1.04 -11.64 9.10
C CYS A 62 1.55 -12.14 10.47
N ILE A 63 2.59 -11.51 11.01
CA ILE A 63 3.20 -11.90 12.28
C ILE A 63 2.28 -11.54 13.45
N GLY A 64 1.59 -10.39 13.37
CA GLY A 64 0.73 -9.88 14.43
C GLY A 64 1.53 -9.50 15.69
N ALA A 65 2.07 -8.30 15.70
CA ALA A 65 2.85 -7.78 16.83
C ALA A 65 1.93 -7.19 17.92
N GLY A 66 1.44 -8.05 18.81
CA GLY A 66 0.64 -7.65 19.96
C GLY A 66 -0.87 -7.55 19.68
N PRO A 67 -1.66 -7.02 20.62
CA PRO A 67 -3.13 -6.97 20.52
C PRO A 67 -3.66 -5.91 19.54
N TYR A 68 -2.80 -4.95 19.15
CA TYR A 68 -3.20 -3.79 18.34
C TYR A 68 -2.59 -3.76 16.94
N VAL A 69 -1.59 -4.59 16.64
CA VAL A 69 -0.87 -4.59 15.38
C VAL A 69 -0.95 -5.95 14.71
N GLY A 70 -1.64 -5.97 13.55
CA GLY A 70 -1.77 -7.16 12.73
C GLY A 70 -2.83 -8.15 13.24
N ILE A 71 -3.70 -8.54 12.31
CA ILE A 71 -4.82 -9.49 12.58
C ILE A 71 -4.42 -10.95 12.33
N ARG A 72 -3.13 -11.23 12.10
CA ARG A 72 -2.59 -12.56 11.77
C ARG A 72 -3.26 -13.21 10.54
N LEU A 73 -3.66 -12.39 9.60
CA LEU A 73 -4.18 -12.85 8.30
C LEU A 73 -3.18 -12.51 7.19
N PRO A 74 -2.97 -13.38 6.22
CA PRO A 74 -2.08 -13.14 5.09
C PRO A 74 -2.71 -12.17 4.09
N VAL A 75 -2.86 -10.91 4.49
CA VAL A 75 -3.40 -9.83 3.67
C VAL A 75 -2.28 -8.90 3.25
N ILE A 76 -2.07 -8.76 1.94
CA ILE A 76 -1.07 -7.84 1.39
C ILE A 76 -1.56 -6.41 1.58
N GLN A 77 -0.74 -5.59 2.23
CA GLN A 77 -1.00 -4.16 2.40
C GLN A 77 -0.52 -3.42 1.15
N GLY A 78 -1.42 -2.72 0.51
CA GLY A 78 -1.15 -2.00 -0.73
C GLY A 78 -1.71 -0.58 -0.76
N THR A 79 -1.41 0.11 -1.85
CA THR A 79 -1.92 1.45 -2.13
C THR A 79 -3.37 1.38 -2.63
N THR A 80 -4.18 2.36 -2.21
CA THR A 80 -5.59 2.43 -2.61
C THR A 80 -5.74 3.40 -3.78
N ILE A 81 -6.19 2.89 -4.93
CA ILE A 81 -6.43 3.70 -6.13
C ILE A 81 -7.50 4.78 -5.89
N VAL A 82 -8.44 4.54 -4.99
CA VAL A 82 -9.50 5.50 -4.63
C VAL A 82 -8.96 6.83 -4.09
N ALA A 83 -7.79 6.82 -3.47
CA ALA A 83 -7.15 8.05 -2.96
C ALA A 83 -6.39 8.84 -4.04
N VAL A 84 -6.10 8.23 -5.19
CA VAL A 84 -5.27 8.84 -6.25
C VAL A 84 -5.81 10.17 -6.76
N PRO A 85 -7.11 10.36 -7.06
CA PRO A 85 -7.62 11.65 -7.52
C PRO A 85 -7.40 12.77 -6.49
N ALA A 86 -7.60 12.49 -5.21
CA ALA A 86 -7.36 13.48 -4.16
C ALA A 86 -5.86 13.80 -4.02
N LEU A 87 -5.00 12.80 -4.15
CA LEU A 87 -3.55 12.97 -4.11
C LEU A 87 -3.04 13.80 -5.29
N ILE A 88 -3.57 13.58 -6.49
CA ILE A 88 -3.24 14.37 -7.68
C ILE A 88 -3.66 15.83 -7.46
N LEU A 89 -4.86 16.09 -6.96
CA LEU A 89 -5.34 17.43 -6.70
C LEU A 89 -4.43 18.17 -5.70
N ILE A 90 -4.08 17.52 -4.61
CA ILE A 90 -3.18 18.12 -3.59
C ILE A 90 -1.77 18.30 -4.15
N GLY A 91 -1.27 17.31 -4.87
CA GLY A 91 0.07 17.33 -5.45
C GLY A 91 0.25 18.41 -6.53
N SER A 92 -0.77 18.65 -7.36
CA SER A 92 -0.74 19.65 -8.40
C SER A 92 -0.80 21.09 -7.87
N VAL A 93 -1.47 21.32 -6.74
CA VAL A 93 -1.64 22.66 -6.16
C VAL A 93 -0.54 22.97 -5.14
N TYR A 94 -0.19 22.03 -4.28
CA TYR A 94 0.68 22.25 -3.13
C TYR A 94 2.03 21.49 -3.20
N GLY A 95 2.23 20.67 -4.23
CA GLY A 95 3.44 19.89 -4.41
C GLY A 95 3.47 18.57 -3.66
N LEU A 96 4.50 17.75 -3.97
CA LEU A 96 4.67 16.40 -3.42
C LEU A 96 4.75 16.34 -1.89
N ASN A 97 5.45 17.30 -1.27
CA ASN A 97 5.62 17.32 0.18
C ASN A 97 4.29 17.48 0.92
N ALA A 98 3.42 18.36 0.41
CA ALA A 98 2.09 18.56 0.98
C ALA A 98 1.18 17.34 0.77
N MET A 99 1.31 16.67 -0.38
CA MET A 99 0.59 15.44 -0.69
C MET A 99 0.93 14.32 0.30
N PHE A 100 2.22 14.09 0.57
CA PHE A 100 2.65 13.10 1.55
C PHE A 100 2.24 13.50 2.98
N GLY A 101 2.38 14.77 3.34
CA GLY A 101 1.93 15.29 4.62
C GLY A 101 0.43 15.07 4.86
N ALA A 102 -0.41 15.37 3.88
CA ALA A 102 -1.85 15.12 3.94
C ALA A 102 -2.18 13.63 4.08
N THR A 103 -1.43 12.77 3.38
CA THR A 103 -1.60 11.31 3.49
C THR A 103 -1.30 10.81 4.89
N ILE A 104 -0.21 11.25 5.48
CA ILE A 104 0.18 10.88 6.85
C ILE A 104 -0.87 11.38 7.85
N LEU A 105 -1.29 12.63 7.76
CA LEU A 105 -2.31 13.21 8.63
C LEU A 105 -3.64 12.45 8.55
N THR A 106 -4.07 12.10 7.36
CA THR A 106 -5.31 11.31 7.15
C THR A 106 -5.20 9.93 7.79
N LYS A 107 -4.05 9.26 7.67
CA LYS A 107 -3.84 7.95 8.29
C LYS A 107 -3.79 8.03 9.81
N VAL A 108 -3.12 9.04 10.36
CA VAL A 108 -3.09 9.28 11.82
C VAL A 108 -4.49 9.60 12.34
N ALA A 109 -5.24 10.48 11.67
CA ALA A 109 -6.61 10.81 12.04
C ALA A 109 -7.55 9.59 11.99
N ALA A 110 -7.43 8.77 10.94
CA ALA A 110 -8.19 7.53 10.83
C ALA A 110 -7.84 6.55 11.96
N PHE A 111 -6.56 6.39 12.29
CA PHE A 111 -6.13 5.53 13.39
C PHE A 111 -6.69 6.00 14.75
N LEU A 112 -6.63 7.31 15.03
CA LEU A 112 -7.19 7.88 16.26
C LEU A 112 -8.72 7.79 16.32
N GLY A 113 -9.39 7.89 15.15
CA GLY A 113 -10.86 7.80 15.08
C GLY A 113 -11.41 6.38 15.15
N THR A 114 -10.63 5.37 14.76
CA THR A 114 -11.05 3.96 14.74
C THR A 114 -10.41 3.11 15.85
N GLY A 115 -9.37 3.61 16.48
CA GLY A 115 -8.61 2.91 17.51
C GLY A 115 -9.23 3.01 18.92
N LEU A 116 -10.43 3.51 18.98
CA LEU A 116 -11.24 3.60 20.21
C LEU A 116 -12.54 2.86 20.03
#